data_9d69d2b7674aef21cbc4a8375ad1aa62
#
_entry.id   9d69d2b7674aef21cbc4a8375ad1aa62
#
_cell.length_a   1.000
_cell.length_b   1.000
_cell.length_c   1.000
_cell.angle_alpha   90.00
_cell.angle_beta   90.00
_cell.angle_gamma   90.00
#
_symmetry.space_group_name_H-M   'P 1'
#
loop_
_entity.id
_entity.type
_entity.pdbx_description
1 polymer ?
#
loop_
_entity_poly.entity_id
_entity_poly.type
_entity_poly.pdbx_seq_one_letter_code
_entity_poly.pdbx_strand_id
1 'polypeptide(L)'
;MAYGYFWSSITEFEGGPHIRTTATGACLFTDPKSYVTWRNAFFDEFIGASILVGCLMALLDDSNAPPGNGMTALIIGFLVAAIGMALGYQTSFTINPARDLGPRIFASMIGYGPHAFHLTHWWWTWGAWGGPIAGGIAGALIYDIFIFTGCESPVNYPDNGYIENRVGKLLHAEFHQNDGTVSDESGVNSNSNTGSKKSVPTSS
;
A
#
# COMPACT_ATOMS: atom_id res chain seq x y z
N MET A 1 -12.88 -17.94 6.82
CA MET A 1 -12.12 -19.20 6.59
C MET A 1 -11.18 -19.53 7.76
N ALA A 2 -10.20 -18.70 8.13
CA ALA A 2 -9.26 -19.00 9.23
C ALA A 2 -9.94 -19.36 10.55
N TYR A 3 -10.92 -18.59 11.01
CA TYR A 3 -11.67 -18.89 12.22
C TYR A 3 -12.36 -20.26 12.17
N GLY A 4 -12.98 -20.62 11.03
CA GLY A 4 -13.60 -21.93 10.87
C GLY A 4 -12.58 -23.08 10.92
N TYR A 5 -11.41 -22.87 10.37
CA TYR A 5 -10.32 -23.84 10.43
C TYR A 5 -9.83 -24.09 11.87
N PHE A 6 -9.67 -23.03 12.66
CA PHE A 6 -9.19 -23.10 14.03
C PHE A 6 -10.31 -23.22 15.07
N TRP A 7 -11.58 -23.37 14.67
CA TRP A 7 -12.72 -23.36 15.57
C TRP A 7 -12.62 -24.41 16.70
N SER A 8 -12.20 -25.63 16.38
CA SER A 8 -12.03 -26.67 17.36
C SER A 8 -10.92 -26.35 18.37
N SER A 9 -9.79 -25.85 17.91
CA SER A 9 -8.67 -25.47 18.77
C SER A 9 -9.02 -24.30 19.69
N ILE A 10 -9.74 -23.31 19.16
CA ILE A 10 -10.24 -22.17 19.94
C ILE A 10 -11.23 -22.64 20.99
N THR A 11 -12.15 -23.53 20.63
CA THR A 11 -13.17 -24.06 21.52
C THR A 11 -12.56 -24.90 22.65
N GLU A 12 -11.56 -25.70 22.35
CA GLU A 12 -10.82 -26.47 23.34
C GLU A 12 -10.05 -25.56 24.30
N PHE A 13 -9.35 -24.57 23.76
CA PHE A 13 -8.59 -23.60 24.57
C PHE A 13 -9.48 -22.78 25.51
N GLU A 14 -10.64 -22.35 25.05
CA GLU A 14 -11.61 -21.54 25.81
C GLU A 14 -12.49 -22.37 26.76
N GLY A 15 -12.43 -23.71 26.64
CA GLY A 15 -13.21 -24.64 27.50
C GLY A 15 -14.67 -24.78 27.10
N GLY A 16 -15.08 -24.34 25.90
CA GLY A 16 -16.44 -24.54 25.40
C GLY A 16 -16.76 -23.82 24.08
N PRO A 17 -17.79 -24.31 23.36
CA PRO A 17 -18.09 -23.85 21.99
C PRO A 17 -18.58 -22.38 21.90
N HIS A 18 -19.09 -21.81 22.99
CA HIS A 18 -19.64 -20.46 23.03
C HIS A 18 -18.87 -19.53 23.97
N ILE A 19 -17.77 -20.00 24.53
CA ILE A 19 -16.90 -19.19 25.36
C ILE A 19 -15.87 -18.51 24.45
N ARG A 20 -15.79 -17.20 24.52
CA ARG A 20 -14.82 -16.39 23.77
C ARG A 20 -14.24 -15.33 24.68
N THR A 21 -12.93 -15.40 24.89
CA THR A 21 -12.21 -14.47 25.75
C THR A 21 -11.21 -13.64 24.94
N THR A 22 -10.64 -12.63 25.59
CA THR A 22 -9.59 -11.80 24.99
C THR A 22 -8.32 -12.58 24.65
N ALA A 23 -8.11 -13.74 25.30
CA ALA A 23 -6.95 -14.58 25.05
C ALA A 23 -6.90 -15.07 23.61
N THR A 24 -8.03 -15.58 23.09
CA THR A 24 -8.14 -15.98 21.68
C THR A 24 -8.51 -14.80 20.77
N GLY A 25 -9.13 -13.75 21.29
CA GLY A 25 -9.42 -12.50 20.58
C GLY A 25 -8.16 -11.83 20.03
N ALA A 26 -7.05 -11.89 20.77
CA ALA A 26 -5.76 -11.38 20.35
C ALA A 26 -5.21 -12.01 19.05
N CYS A 27 -5.74 -13.15 18.63
CA CYS A 27 -5.43 -13.74 17.32
C CYS A 27 -6.19 -13.09 16.16
N LEU A 28 -7.25 -12.34 16.42
CA LEU A 28 -8.13 -11.75 15.41
C LEU A 28 -7.92 -10.24 15.28
N PHE A 29 -7.90 -9.53 16.40
CA PHE A 29 -7.75 -8.08 16.45
C PHE A 29 -6.60 -7.67 17.36
N THR A 30 -6.17 -6.42 17.27
CA THR A 30 -5.01 -5.93 18.01
C THR A 30 -5.40 -5.37 19.38
N ASP A 31 -4.52 -5.59 20.34
CA ASP A 31 -4.63 -4.98 21.67
C ASP A 31 -3.22 -4.86 22.28
N PRO A 32 -2.87 -3.74 22.92
CA PRO A 32 -1.58 -3.61 23.54
C PRO A 32 -1.45 -4.54 24.76
N LYS A 33 -0.24 -4.99 25.02
CA LYS A 33 0.06 -5.78 26.21
C LYS A 33 -0.22 -4.96 27.48
N SER A 34 -0.70 -5.61 28.52
CA SER A 34 -1.13 -4.98 29.77
C SER A 34 -0.05 -4.14 30.50
N TYR A 35 1.22 -4.40 30.25
CA TYR A 35 2.34 -3.66 30.80
C TYR A 35 2.77 -2.46 29.94
N VAL A 36 2.26 -2.32 28.72
CA VAL A 36 2.61 -1.24 27.80
C VAL A 36 1.77 -0.01 28.15
N THR A 37 2.45 1.13 28.35
CA THR A 37 1.76 2.38 28.60
C THR A 37 1.05 2.87 27.34
N TRP A 38 -0.04 3.61 27.49
CA TRP A 38 -0.80 4.15 26.36
C TRP A 38 0.06 5.02 25.41
N ARG A 39 1.02 5.74 25.96
CA ARG A 39 1.98 6.55 25.16
C ARG A 39 2.86 5.66 24.29
N ASN A 40 3.46 4.65 24.90
CA ASN A 40 4.33 3.73 24.16
C ASN A 40 3.57 2.97 23.09
N ALA A 41 2.34 2.52 23.40
CA ALA A 41 1.49 1.85 22.44
C ALA A 41 1.13 2.75 21.25
N PHE A 42 0.79 4.02 21.50
CA PHE A 42 0.53 4.98 20.43
C PHE A 42 1.78 5.23 19.57
N PHE A 43 2.92 5.46 20.19
CA PHE A 43 4.18 5.71 19.47
C PHE A 43 4.66 4.49 18.69
N ASP A 44 4.43 3.28 19.18
CA ASP A 44 4.74 2.04 18.47
C ASP A 44 4.02 1.98 17.13
N GLU A 45 2.72 2.20 17.13
CA GLU A 45 1.88 2.23 15.93
C GLU A 45 2.18 3.45 15.04
N PHE A 46 2.43 4.61 15.64
CA PHE A 46 2.83 5.83 14.93
C PHE A 46 4.13 5.63 14.16
N ILE A 47 5.17 5.10 14.80
CA ILE A 47 6.48 4.87 14.18
C ILE A 47 6.36 3.80 13.09
N GLY A 48 5.68 2.69 13.38
CA GLY A 48 5.49 1.61 12.41
C GLY A 48 4.80 2.08 11.13
N ALA A 49 3.74 2.84 11.26
CA ALA A 49 3.03 3.42 10.12
C ALA A 49 3.83 4.52 9.40
N SER A 50 4.59 5.34 10.14
CA SER A 50 5.45 6.36 9.57
C SER A 50 6.53 5.75 8.68
N ILE A 51 7.21 4.71 9.14
CA ILE A 51 8.20 3.98 8.36
C ILE A 51 7.53 3.32 7.13
N LEU A 52 6.38 2.67 7.33
CA LEU A 52 5.67 2.01 6.23
C LEU A 52 5.33 3.00 5.12
N VAL A 53 4.65 4.10 5.44
CA VAL A 53 4.20 5.07 4.44
C VAL A 53 5.37 5.82 3.80
N GLY A 54 6.36 6.26 4.57
CA GLY A 54 7.56 6.90 4.03
C GLY A 54 8.32 6.01 3.05
N CYS A 55 8.51 4.73 3.39
CA CYS A 55 9.12 3.77 2.47
C CYS A 55 8.25 3.43 1.26
N LEU A 56 6.92 3.36 1.42
CA LEU A 56 6.01 3.18 0.29
C LEU A 56 6.10 4.33 -0.71
N MET A 57 6.14 5.56 -0.22
CA MET A 57 6.33 6.73 -1.09
C MET A 57 7.66 6.65 -1.84
N ALA A 58 8.75 6.26 -1.16
CA ALA A 58 10.05 6.09 -1.81
C ALA A 58 10.05 4.99 -2.90
N LEU A 59 9.34 3.89 -2.66
CA LEU A 59 9.25 2.76 -3.60
C LEU A 59 8.36 3.04 -4.82
N LEU A 60 7.41 3.96 -4.67
CA LEU A 60 6.43 4.30 -5.70
C LEU A 60 6.75 5.61 -6.42
N ASP A 61 7.82 6.30 -6.04
CA ASP A 61 8.25 7.54 -6.66
C ASP A 61 9.07 7.25 -7.91
N ASP A 62 8.50 7.54 -9.07
CA ASP A 62 9.14 7.36 -10.38
C ASP A 62 10.44 8.18 -10.53
N SER A 63 10.62 9.25 -9.77
CA SER A 63 11.83 10.06 -9.77
C SER A 63 12.96 9.50 -8.92
N ASN A 64 12.67 8.53 -8.05
CA ASN A 64 13.61 7.93 -7.09
C ASN A 64 14.06 6.51 -7.46
N ALA A 65 14.26 6.25 -8.75
CA ALA A 65 14.70 4.95 -9.27
C ALA A 65 13.90 3.75 -8.70
N PRO A 66 12.59 3.68 -8.93
CA PRO A 66 11.74 2.64 -8.37
C PRO A 66 12.19 1.25 -8.82
N PRO A 67 12.01 0.22 -7.98
CA PRO A 67 12.35 -1.14 -8.36
C PRO A 67 11.51 -1.60 -9.56
N GLY A 68 12.10 -2.44 -10.43
CA GLY A 68 11.42 -2.95 -11.60
C GLY A 68 10.14 -3.73 -11.30
N ASN A 69 9.30 -3.93 -12.32
CA ASN A 69 8.00 -4.59 -12.22
C ASN A 69 8.09 -5.94 -11.48
N GLY A 70 7.24 -6.12 -10.47
CA GLY A 70 7.19 -7.31 -9.63
C GLY A 70 8.10 -7.24 -8.37
N MET A 71 9.19 -6.51 -8.40
CA MET A 71 10.08 -6.38 -7.24
C MET A 71 9.47 -5.49 -6.15
N THR A 72 8.71 -4.47 -6.52
CA THR A 72 8.04 -3.55 -5.58
C THR A 72 7.18 -4.31 -4.57
N ALA A 73 6.35 -5.24 -5.03
CA ALA A 73 5.50 -6.04 -4.15
C ALA A 73 6.30 -6.91 -3.17
N LEU A 74 7.40 -7.50 -3.64
CA LEU A 74 8.28 -8.31 -2.81
C LEU A 74 8.96 -7.46 -1.73
N ILE A 75 9.48 -6.28 -2.11
CA ILE A 75 10.14 -5.36 -1.17
C ILE A 75 9.13 -4.86 -0.13
N ILE A 76 7.91 -4.50 -0.53
CA ILE A 76 6.84 -4.12 0.40
C ILE A 76 6.54 -5.27 1.37
N GLY A 77 6.48 -6.51 0.89
CA GLY A 77 6.28 -7.68 1.73
C GLY A 77 7.38 -7.83 2.80
N PHE A 78 8.63 -7.67 2.42
CA PHE A 78 9.76 -7.67 3.37
C PHE A 78 9.73 -6.48 4.32
N LEU A 79 9.37 -5.29 3.86
CA LEU A 79 9.22 -4.10 4.69
C LEU A 79 8.17 -4.33 5.78
N VAL A 80 6.99 -4.81 5.41
CA VAL A 80 5.91 -5.13 6.36
C VAL A 80 6.36 -6.20 7.35
N ALA A 81 7.02 -7.25 6.89
CA ALA A 81 7.56 -8.30 7.75
C ALA A 81 8.61 -7.74 8.74
N ALA A 82 9.52 -6.89 8.28
CA ALA A 82 10.55 -6.28 9.12
C ALA A 82 9.92 -5.38 10.21
N ILE A 83 8.95 -4.53 9.85
CA ILE A 83 8.23 -3.69 10.82
C ILE A 83 7.50 -4.58 11.84
N GLY A 84 6.82 -5.64 11.38
CA GLY A 84 6.11 -6.57 12.24
C GLY A 84 7.02 -7.29 13.23
N MET A 85 8.20 -7.72 12.79
CA MET A 85 9.19 -8.36 13.67
C MET A 85 9.81 -7.37 14.67
N ALA A 86 10.00 -6.12 14.29
CA ALA A 86 10.61 -5.10 15.13
C ALA A 86 9.66 -4.53 16.18
N LEU A 87 8.41 -4.22 15.78
CA LEU A 87 7.46 -3.43 16.58
C LEU A 87 6.20 -4.22 16.98
N GLY A 88 5.92 -5.37 16.35
CA GLY A 88 4.65 -6.06 16.51
C GLY A 88 4.40 -6.71 17.88
N TYR A 89 5.40 -6.83 18.73
CA TYR A 89 5.27 -7.55 20.01
C TYR A 89 4.42 -6.80 21.03
N GLN A 90 4.49 -5.48 21.07
CA GLN A 90 3.86 -4.66 22.11
C GLN A 90 2.35 -4.44 21.88
N THR A 91 1.96 -4.21 20.62
CA THR A 91 0.61 -3.75 20.24
C THR A 91 -0.13 -4.72 19.34
N SER A 92 0.49 -5.85 19.01
CA SER A 92 -0.03 -6.84 18.05
C SER A 92 -0.03 -6.34 16.60
N PHE A 93 0.80 -5.31 16.29
CA PHE A 93 1.07 -4.89 14.92
C PHE A 93 -0.17 -4.40 14.17
N THR A 94 -0.75 -3.29 14.59
CA THR A 94 -1.91 -2.71 13.88
C THR A 94 -1.51 -2.09 12.57
N ILE A 95 -0.69 -1.05 12.58
CA ILE A 95 -0.18 -0.21 11.48
C ILE A 95 -1.17 0.17 10.37
N ASN A 96 -2.34 -0.43 10.35
CA ASN A 96 -3.39 -0.22 9.37
C ASN A 96 -4.76 -0.32 10.05
N PRO A 97 -5.55 0.77 10.11
CA PRO A 97 -6.88 0.76 10.72
C PRO A 97 -7.82 -0.32 10.17
N ALA A 98 -7.78 -0.58 8.87
CA ALA A 98 -8.64 -1.58 8.25
C ALA A 98 -8.25 -3.01 8.65
N ARG A 99 -6.96 -3.26 8.86
CA ARG A 99 -6.43 -4.53 9.33
C ARG A 99 -6.93 -4.87 10.74
N ASP A 100 -7.20 -3.88 11.58
CA ASP A 100 -7.76 -4.09 12.91
C ASP A 100 -9.29 -4.10 12.90
N LEU A 101 -9.92 -3.14 12.23
CA LEU A 101 -11.39 -2.96 12.26
C LEU A 101 -12.15 -4.15 11.67
N GLY A 102 -11.72 -4.65 10.51
CA GLY A 102 -12.42 -5.75 9.84
C GLY A 102 -12.52 -7.00 10.71
N PRO A 103 -11.40 -7.55 11.18
CA PRO A 103 -11.41 -8.69 12.09
C PRO A 103 -12.08 -8.40 13.45
N ARG A 104 -12.03 -7.18 13.95
CA ARG A 104 -12.70 -6.78 15.19
C ARG A 104 -14.22 -6.81 15.06
N ILE A 105 -14.77 -6.30 13.95
CA ILE A 105 -16.20 -6.42 13.62
C ILE A 105 -16.57 -7.89 13.51
N PHE A 106 -15.81 -8.67 12.75
CA PHE A 106 -16.05 -10.10 12.62
C PHE A 106 -16.02 -10.81 13.99
N ALA A 107 -15.03 -10.51 14.82
CA ALA A 107 -14.94 -11.08 16.18
C ALA A 107 -16.18 -10.77 17.01
N SER A 108 -16.69 -9.53 16.95
CA SER A 108 -17.91 -9.17 17.68
C SER A 108 -19.13 -10.00 17.25
N MET A 109 -19.18 -10.44 16.00
CA MET A 109 -20.28 -11.25 15.45
C MET A 109 -20.19 -12.74 15.83
N ILE A 110 -18.99 -13.28 16.07
CA ILE A 110 -18.75 -14.70 16.32
C ILE A 110 -18.64 -15.06 17.81
N GLY A 111 -19.06 -14.18 18.69
CA GLY A 111 -19.22 -14.47 20.12
C GLY A 111 -18.29 -13.68 21.06
N TYR A 112 -17.34 -12.87 20.56
CA TYR A 112 -16.57 -11.97 21.42
C TYR A 112 -17.40 -10.74 21.85
N GLY A 113 -18.49 -10.44 21.13
CA GLY A 113 -19.43 -9.41 21.51
C GLY A 113 -18.83 -8.00 21.54
N PRO A 114 -19.46 -7.07 22.25
CA PRO A 114 -19.00 -5.69 22.34
C PRO A 114 -17.65 -5.53 23.07
N HIS A 115 -17.19 -6.55 23.80
CA HIS A 115 -15.88 -6.53 24.46
C HIS A 115 -14.74 -6.28 23.45
N ALA A 116 -14.86 -6.76 22.22
CA ALA A 116 -13.87 -6.51 21.18
C ALA A 116 -13.56 -5.02 20.98
N PHE A 117 -14.53 -4.12 21.26
CA PHE A 117 -14.37 -2.67 21.12
C PHE A 117 -14.04 -1.93 22.42
N HIS A 118 -14.27 -2.53 23.57
CA HIS A 118 -14.08 -1.88 24.87
C HIS A 118 -12.73 -2.21 25.54
N LEU A 119 -11.90 -3.03 24.89
CA LEU A 119 -10.59 -3.40 25.41
C LEU A 119 -9.66 -2.19 25.48
N THR A 120 -8.80 -2.22 26.46
CA THR A 120 -7.72 -1.27 26.71
C THR A 120 -8.13 0.18 26.43
N HIS A 121 -9.19 0.65 27.14
CA HIS A 121 -9.67 2.04 27.05
C HIS A 121 -9.94 2.52 25.61
N TRP A 122 -10.68 1.75 24.83
CA TRP A 122 -11.00 2.09 23.44
C TRP A 122 -9.79 2.13 22.53
N TRP A 123 -8.87 1.20 22.72
CA TRP A 123 -7.65 1.06 21.91
C TRP A 123 -7.88 1.20 20.41
N TRP A 124 -8.95 0.62 19.88
CA TRP A 124 -9.25 0.62 18.47
C TRP A 124 -9.38 2.05 17.87
N THR A 125 -9.76 3.05 18.66
CA THR A 125 -9.91 4.43 18.18
C THR A 125 -8.58 5.19 18.20
N TRP A 126 -8.04 5.43 19.40
CA TRP A 126 -6.87 6.29 19.54
C TRP A 126 -5.55 5.59 19.18
N GLY A 127 -5.42 4.30 19.43
CA GLY A 127 -4.21 3.53 19.16
C GLY A 127 -4.23 2.91 17.78
N ALA A 128 -5.18 1.99 17.51
CA ALA A 128 -5.24 1.25 16.26
C ALA A 128 -5.59 2.13 15.02
N TRP A 129 -6.26 3.26 15.22
CA TRP A 129 -6.54 4.22 14.17
C TRP A 129 -5.68 5.47 14.28
N GLY A 130 -5.69 6.13 15.46
CA GLY A 130 -5.00 7.40 15.67
C GLY A 130 -3.50 7.29 15.43
N GLY A 131 -2.85 6.24 15.95
CA GLY A 131 -1.42 6.01 15.76
C GLY A 131 -1.03 5.89 14.30
N PRO A 132 -1.58 4.91 13.56
CA PRO A 132 -1.26 4.71 12.15
C PRO A 132 -1.62 5.89 11.23
N ILE A 133 -2.76 6.55 11.45
CA ILE A 133 -3.14 7.71 10.64
C ILE A 133 -2.15 8.86 10.84
N ALA A 134 -1.85 9.20 12.10
CA ALA A 134 -0.89 10.25 12.41
C ALA A 134 0.52 9.88 11.93
N GLY A 135 0.93 8.62 12.13
CA GLY A 135 2.21 8.11 11.66
C GLY A 135 2.34 8.13 10.13
N GLY A 136 1.29 7.70 9.42
CA GLY A 136 1.27 7.74 7.96
C GLY A 136 1.41 9.15 7.41
N ILE A 137 0.69 10.12 7.98
CA ILE A 137 0.83 11.53 7.63
C ILE A 137 2.26 12.02 7.89
N ALA A 138 2.83 11.70 9.06
CA ALA A 138 4.19 12.09 9.40
C ALA A 138 5.23 11.47 8.45
N GLY A 139 5.10 10.18 8.13
CA GLY A 139 5.98 9.50 7.17
C GLY A 139 5.90 10.10 5.77
N ALA A 140 4.69 10.42 5.30
CA ALA A 140 4.49 11.09 4.03
C ALA A 140 5.13 12.49 4.01
N LEU A 141 4.93 13.28 5.05
CA LEU A 141 5.53 14.62 5.17
C LEU A 141 7.05 14.57 5.24
N ILE A 142 7.63 13.61 5.98
CA ILE A 142 9.08 13.43 6.05
C ILE A 142 9.63 13.12 4.65
N TYR A 143 8.98 12.21 3.92
CA TYR A 143 9.38 11.90 2.55
C TYR A 143 9.29 13.13 1.64
N ASP A 144 8.17 13.82 1.67
CA ASP A 144 7.92 14.99 0.84
C ASP A 144 8.92 16.12 1.10
N ILE A 145 9.20 16.44 2.38
CA ILE A 145 10.10 17.53 2.76
C ILE A 145 11.56 17.24 2.42
N PHE A 146 12.02 16.01 2.63
CA PHE A 146 13.45 15.70 2.57
C PHE A 146 13.90 14.99 1.30
N ILE A 147 13.00 14.35 0.57
CA ILE A 147 13.37 13.44 -0.52
C ILE A 147 12.67 13.81 -1.83
N PHE A 148 11.36 14.06 -1.78
CA PHE A 148 10.57 14.26 -2.99
C PHE A 148 10.89 15.57 -3.70
N THR A 149 11.10 15.51 -5.02
CA THR A 149 11.46 16.66 -5.87
C THR A 149 10.44 16.93 -6.97
N GLY A 150 9.29 16.27 -6.95
CA GLY A 150 8.25 16.40 -7.96
C GLY A 150 7.39 17.65 -7.79
N CYS A 151 6.72 18.05 -8.88
CA CYS A 151 5.83 19.23 -8.91
C CYS A 151 4.53 19.05 -8.11
N GLU A 152 4.28 17.87 -7.59
CA GLU A 152 3.09 17.54 -6.81
C GLU A 152 3.31 17.73 -5.30
N SER A 153 4.54 18.12 -4.91
CA SER A 153 4.86 18.37 -3.50
C SER A 153 4.13 19.59 -2.97
N PRO A 154 3.38 19.49 -1.86
CA PRO A 154 2.82 20.67 -1.21
C PRO A 154 3.88 21.55 -0.52
N VAL A 155 5.08 21.04 -0.31
CA VAL A 155 6.16 21.74 0.41
C VAL A 155 7.29 22.16 -0.51
N ASN A 156 7.73 21.29 -1.42
CA ASN A 156 8.79 21.54 -2.38
C ASN A 156 8.19 21.92 -3.73
N TYR A 157 7.67 23.14 -3.85
CA TYR A 157 7.16 23.63 -5.13
C TYR A 157 8.31 23.73 -6.14
N PRO A 158 8.26 23.01 -7.26
CA PRO A 158 9.24 23.20 -8.33
C PRO A 158 9.05 24.55 -8.99
N ASP A 159 10.13 25.04 -9.56
CA ASP A 159 10.15 26.22 -10.41
C ASP A 159 9.09 26.11 -11.53
N ASN A 160 8.43 27.21 -11.89
CA ASN A 160 7.37 27.21 -12.90
C ASN A 160 7.78 26.55 -14.23
N GLY A 161 9.07 26.57 -14.58
CA GLY A 161 9.62 25.89 -15.74
C GLY A 161 9.53 24.35 -15.70
N TYR A 162 9.41 23.75 -14.52
CA TYR A 162 9.26 22.30 -14.41
C TYR A 162 7.82 21.85 -14.72
N ILE A 163 6.84 22.64 -14.30
CA ILE A 163 5.41 22.38 -14.59
C ILE A 163 5.17 22.47 -16.11
N GLU A 164 5.71 23.51 -16.78
CA GLU A 164 5.60 23.68 -18.23
C GLU A 164 6.25 22.53 -18.99
N ASN A 165 7.41 22.06 -18.57
CA ASN A 165 8.09 20.92 -19.18
C ASN A 165 7.32 19.60 -19.01
N ARG A 166 6.65 19.40 -17.87
CA ARG A 166 5.86 18.18 -17.64
C ARG A 166 4.56 18.19 -18.42
N VAL A 167 3.86 19.31 -18.45
CA VAL A 167 2.68 19.52 -19.30
C VAL A 167 3.03 19.35 -20.77
N GLY A 168 4.15 19.91 -21.21
CA GLY A 168 4.66 19.74 -22.58
C GLY A 168 4.94 18.27 -22.92
N LYS A 169 5.53 17.47 -22.02
CA LYS A 169 5.79 16.04 -22.24
C LYS A 169 4.49 15.21 -22.27
N LEU A 170 3.50 15.54 -21.44
CA LEU A 170 2.21 14.87 -21.46
C LEU A 170 1.45 15.15 -22.75
N LEU A 171 1.42 16.41 -23.19
CA LEU A 171 0.82 16.78 -24.47
C LEU A 171 1.51 16.10 -25.65
N HIS A 172 2.85 16.04 -25.67
CA HIS A 172 3.59 15.30 -26.69
C HIS A 172 3.27 13.80 -26.71
N ALA A 173 3.13 13.18 -25.53
CA ALA A 173 2.77 11.76 -25.43
C ALA A 173 1.34 11.49 -25.96
N GLU A 174 0.38 12.37 -25.66
CA GLU A 174 -0.99 12.25 -26.19
C GLU A 174 -1.03 12.48 -27.70
N PHE A 175 -0.26 13.43 -28.26
CA PHE A 175 -0.17 13.64 -29.71
C PHE A 175 0.40 12.43 -30.42
N HIS A 176 1.48 11.82 -29.92
CA HIS A 176 2.04 10.60 -30.50
C HIS A 176 1.14 9.38 -30.39
N GLN A 177 0.32 9.29 -29.35
CA GLN A 177 -0.65 8.22 -29.19
C GLN A 177 -1.83 8.35 -30.18
N ASN A 178 -2.25 9.57 -30.46
CA ASN A 178 -3.30 9.85 -31.47
C ASN A 178 -2.80 9.68 -32.91
N ASP A 179 -1.55 10.03 -33.21
CA ASP A 179 -0.98 9.82 -34.54
C ASP A 179 -0.75 8.33 -34.86
N GLY A 180 -0.45 7.51 -33.84
CA GLY A 180 -0.31 6.05 -33.98
C GLY A 180 -1.62 5.34 -34.30
N THR A 181 -2.76 5.89 -33.87
CA THR A 181 -4.09 5.32 -34.16
C THR A 181 -4.65 5.69 -35.52
N VAL A 182 -4.18 6.77 -36.12
CA VAL A 182 -4.63 7.21 -37.47
C VAL A 182 -3.89 6.43 -38.59
N SER A 183 -2.71 5.90 -38.35
CA SER A 183 -1.96 5.14 -39.33
C SER A 183 -2.42 3.69 -39.49
N ASP A 184 -3.16 3.12 -38.55
CA ASP A 184 -3.67 1.75 -38.64
C ASP A 184 -5.03 1.61 -39.35
N GLU A 185 -5.79 2.69 -39.57
CA GLU A 185 -7.07 2.65 -40.28
C GLU A 185 -6.96 2.88 -41.80
N SER A 186 -5.80 3.27 -42.35
CA SER A 186 -5.65 3.51 -43.78
C SER A 186 -5.02 2.35 -44.58
N GLY A 187 -4.81 1.19 -43.95
CA GLY A 187 -4.13 0.02 -44.50
C GLY A 187 -4.99 -1.07 -45.11
N VAL A 188 -6.22 -0.79 -45.61
CA VAL A 188 -7.01 -1.77 -46.34
C VAL A 188 -7.54 -1.16 -47.66
N ASN A 189 -6.85 -1.34 -48.72
CA ASN A 189 -7.27 -1.65 -50.07
C ASN A 189 -6.38 -1.05 -51.16
N SER A 190 -5.53 -1.84 -51.77
CA SER A 190 -5.43 -1.89 -53.23
C SER A 190 -4.42 -2.94 -53.67
N ASN A 191 -4.95 -4.10 -53.90
CA ASN A 191 -4.29 -5.16 -54.71
C ASN A 191 -4.80 -5.03 -56.14
N SER A 192 -3.95 -4.64 -57.09
CA SER A 192 -4.06 -5.08 -58.47
C SER A 192 -2.85 -4.63 -59.32
N ASN A 193 -1.97 -5.57 -59.63
CA ASN A 193 -1.67 -6.01 -61.01
C ASN A 193 -0.75 -5.22 -61.94
N THR A 194 0.13 -5.99 -62.56
CA THR A 194 0.94 -5.80 -63.80
C THR A 194 2.30 -5.15 -63.55
N GLY A 195 3.44 -5.80 -63.72
CA GLY A 195 3.89 -6.59 -64.85
C GLY A 195 5.04 -5.92 -65.52
N SER A 196 6.14 -6.66 -65.66
CA SER A 196 7.15 -6.51 -66.72
C SER A 196 8.47 -5.78 -66.51
N LYS A 197 9.47 -6.61 -66.35
CA LYS A 197 10.82 -6.65 -67.03
C LYS A 197 11.61 -5.32 -67.30
N LYS A 198 12.84 -5.25 -66.81
CA LYS A 198 14.11 -5.44 -67.59
C LYS A 198 15.33 -5.01 -66.78
N SER A 199 16.24 -5.95 -66.57
CA SER A 199 17.67 -6.01 -66.99
C SER A 199 18.61 -4.82 -66.76
N VAL A 200 19.55 -4.93 -65.85
CA VAL A 200 21.03 -4.93 -65.94
C VAL A 200 21.67 -4.12 -67.10
N PRO A 201 22.90 -3.49 -67.04
CA PRO A 201 24.04 -3.77 -66.17
C PRO A 201 24.96 -2.58 -65.78
N THR A 202 25.88 -2.85 -64.82
CA THR A 202 27.34 -2.58 -64.70
C THR A 202 28.00 -1.20 -64.93
N SER A 203 28.97 -1.00 -64.06
CA SER A 203 30.28 -0.28 -64.19
C SER A 203 30.24 1.22 -63.93
N SER A 204 30.95 1.69 -63.07
CA SER A 204 32.40 1.70 -62.82
C SER A 204 32.67 2.26 -61.42
#